data_17ac51860c881a26039643c0be2f6526
#
_entry.id   17ac51860c881a26039643c0be2f6526
#
_cell.length_a   1.000
_cell.length_b   1.000
_cell.length_c   1.000
_cell.angle_alpha   90.00
_cell.angle_beta   90.00
_cell.angle_gamma   90.00
#
_symmetry.space_group_name_H-M   'P 1'
#
loop_
_entity.id
_entity.type
_entity.pdbx_description
1 polymer ?
#
loop_
_entity_poly.entity_id
_entity_poly.type
_entity_poly.pdbx_seq_one_letter_code
_entity_poly.pdbx_strand_id
1 'polypeptide(L)'
;MVISYSLELGVVTQRTQRILELAHETGALLHGKFTLSSGKKSDHYYDGKQLNLHPEGAYLIGEEILDRLSGVDVDAIGGLVMGAIPIVTAVTLVSHIKGKPIPSFIVREEPKEHGTKKKIEGHLKKGSKVAIIDDVITAGGSVKKAIDAVKAEGCEVVKVIVIVDRKEGGSELLRKEGYNFEAIIELTPSGKASISESSATKGELREGILPR
;
A
#
# COMPACT_ATOMS: atom_id res chain seq x y z
N MET A 1 -37.87 1.21 -8.85
CA MET A 1 -37.16 0.54 -9.95
C MET A 1 -35.73 0.27 -9.41
N VAL A 2 -35.54 -0.93 -8.87
CA VAL A 2 -34.26 -1.32 -8.26
C VAL A 2 -33.34 -1.73 -9.42
N ILE A 3 -32.27 -0.97 -9.63
CA ILE A 3 -31.27 -1.32 -10.63
C ILE A 3 -30.39 -2.41 -9.98
N SER A 4 -30.63 -3.65 -10.40
CA SER A 4 -29.79 -4.80 -10.16
C SER A 4 -28.47 -4.59 -10.92
N TYR A 5 -27.40 -4.22 -10.23
CA TYR A 5 -26.05 -4.35 -10.78
C TYR A 5 -25.63 -5.81 -10.64
N SER A 6 -25.73 -6.52 -11.75
CA SER A 6 -25.31 -7.91 -11.89
C SER A 6 -23.80 -8.06 -11.70
N LEU A 7 -23.42 -8.82 -10.73
CA LEU A 7 -22.42 -9.88 -10.61
C LEU A 7 -21.48 -10.07 -11.83
N GLU A 8 -20.41 -9.29 -11.91
CA GLU A 8 -19.15 -9.69 -12.61
C GLU A 8 -17.97 -8.77 -12.28
N LEU A 9 -18.10 -7.90 -11.27
CA LEU A 9 -16.99 -7.07 -10.78
C LEU A 9 -16.62 -7.55 -9.38
N GLY A 10 -15.34 -7.90 -9.18
CA GLY A 10 -14.80 -8.24 -7.87
C GLY A 10 -15.22 -7.20 -6.83
N VAL A 11 -15.54 -7.67 -5.64
CA VAL A 11 -16.19 -6.85 -4.59
C VAL A 11 -15.28 -5.71 -4.18
N VAL A 12 -15.47 -4.55 -4.80
CA VAL A 12 -14.97 -3.29 -4.30
C VAL A 12 -15.66 -3.06 -2.95
N THR A 13 -14.90 -3.08 -1.86
CA THR A 13 -15.48 -2.84 -0.55
C THR A 13 -15.93 -1.39 -0.43
N GLN A 14 -16.99 -1.12 0.36
CA GLN A 14 -17.39 0.27 0.66
C GLN A 14 -16.23 1.10 1.20
N ARG A 15 -15.27 0.45 1.88
CA ARG A 15 -14.06 1.07 2.41
C ARG A 15 -13.13 1.58 1.31
N THR A 16 -12.81 0.78 0.31
CA THR A 16 -11.95 1.21 -0.79
C THR A 16 -12.58 2.32 -1.61
N GLN A 17 -13.91 2.27 -1.79
CA GLN A 17 -14.65 3.36 -2.40
C GLN A 17 -14.52 4.65 -1.59
N ARG A 18 -14.70 4.57 -0.25
CA ARG A 18 -14.55 5.73 0.64
C ARG A 18 -13.13 6.30 0.65
N ILE A 19 -12.09 5.44 0.56
CA ILE A 19 -10.69 5.88 0.42
C ILE A 19 -10.50 6.71 -0.85
N LEU A 20 -11.06 6.28 -1.98
CA LEU A 20 -10.97 7.02 -3.24
C LEU A 20 -11.71 8.37 -3.17
N GLU A 21 -12.92 8.40 -2.61
CA GLU A 21 -13.69 9.63 -2.38
C GLU A 21 -12.91 10.62 -1.51
N LEU A 22 -12.37 10.12 -0.40
CA LEU A 22 -11.57 10.92 0.53
C LEU A 22 -10.28 11.45 -0.12
N ALA A 23 -9.66 10.70 -1.03
CA ALA A 23 -8.51 11.18 -1.79
C ALA A 23 -8.85 12.40 -2.66
N HIS A 24 -10.07 12.50 -3.19
CA HIS A 24 -10.56 13.68 -3.89
C HIS A 24 -10.92 14.81 -2.91
N GLU A 25 -11.66 14.51 -1.84
CA GLU A 25 -12.11 15.49 -0.84
C GLU A 25 -10.95 16.22 -0.14
N THR A 26 -9.89 15.48 0.18
CA THR A 26 -8.69 16.01 0.86
C THR A 26 -7.72 16.72 -0.09
N GLY A 27 -7.95 16.65 -1.39
CA GLY A 27 -7.00 17.14 -2.39
C GLY A 27 -5.73 16.29 -2.54
N ALA A 28 -5.75 15.04 -2.05
CA ALA A 28 -4.68 14.11 -2.31
C ALA A 28 -4.59 13.73 -3.80
N LEU A 29 -5.73 13.66 -4.48
CA LEU A 29 -5.81 13.43 -5.91
C LEU A 29 -6.37 14.66 -6.62
N LEU A 30 -5.51 15.34 -7.36
CA LEU A 30 -5.84 16.58 -8.07
C LEU A 30 -5.79 16.38 -9.58
N HIS A 31 -6.76 16.99 -10.27
CA HIS A 31 -6.75 17.13 -11.73
C HIS A 31 -6.33 18.56 -12.12
N GLY A 32 -5.46 18.68 -13.11
CA GLY A 32 -4.93 19.98 -13.57
C GLY A 32 -3.57 19.80 -14.25
N LYS A 33 -2.95 20.91 -14.66
CA LYS A 33 -1.63 20.88 -15.29
C LYS A 33 -0.54 21.02 -14.24
N PHE A 34 0.21 19.95 -14.04
CA PHE A 34 1.32 19.88 -13.07
C PHE A 34 2.63 19.63 -13.77
N THR A 35 3.72 20.09 -13.16
CA THR A 35 5.09 19.68 -13.51
C THR A 35 5.62 18.83 -12.37
N LEU A 36 5.88 17.56 -12.65
CA LEU A 36 6.39 16.60 -11.66
C LEU A 36 7.86 16.90 -11.32
N SER A 37 8.37 16.35 -10.23
CA SER A 37 9.78 16.46 -9.83
C SER A 37 10.76 15.97 -10.90
N SER A 38 10.32 15.04 -11.76
CA SER A 38 11.06 14.57 -12.93
C SER A 38 11.09 15.55 -14.10
N GLY A 39 10.43 16.71 -13.99
CA GLY A 39 10.24 17.68 -15.08
C GLY A 39 9.15 17.30 -16.10
N LYS A 40 8.55 16.12 -16.00
CA LYS A 40 7.43 15.70 -16.87
C LYS A 40 6.17 16.49 -16.55
N LYS A 41 5.42 16.85 -17.60
CA LYS A 41 4.06 17.40 -17.44
C LYS A 41 3.06 16.28 -17.18
N SER A 42 2.09 16.54 -16.30
CA SER A 42 1.02 15.61 -15.95
C SER A 42 -0.30 16.39 -15.81
N ASP A 43 -1.40 15.80 -16.22
CA ASP A 43 -2.74 16.37 -16.04
C ASP A 43 -3.36 15.99 -14.69
N HIS A 44 -2.59 15.30 -13.83
CA HIS A 44 -2.99 14.91 -12.48
C HIS A 44 -1.78 14.90 -11.56
N TYR A 45 -2.05 15.07 -10.26
CA TYR A 45 -1.06 15.03 -9.19
C TYR A 45 -1.62 14.22 -8.02
N TYR A 46 -0.76 13.42 -7.38
CA TYR A 46 -1.10 12.72 -6.15
C TYR A 46 -0.15 13.13 -5.03
N ASP A 47 -0.72 13.63 -3.93
CA ASP A 47 -0.03 13.87 -2.67
C ASP A 47 -0.63 12.98 -1.57
N GLY A 48 -0.02 11.82 -1.37
CA GLY A 48 -0.47 10.84 -0.39
C GLY A 48 -0.56 11.37 1.03
N LYS A 49 0.22 12.41 1.38
CA LYS A 49 0.23 12.96 2.74
C LYS A 49 -1.11 13.59 3.12
N GLN A 50 -1.83 14.19 2.16
CA GLN A 50 -3.16 14.75 2.38
C GLN A 50 -4.18 13.67 2.81
N LEU A 51 -4.06 12.47 2.27
CA LEU A 51 -4.92 11.32 2.62
C LEU A 51 -4.38 10.56 3.85
N ASN A 52 -3.08 10.25 3.85
CA ASN A 52 -2.48 9.35 4.84
C ASN A 52 -2.36 9.98 6.24
N LEU A 53 -2.34 11.32 6.32
CA LEU A 53 -2.33 12.08 7.56
C LEU A 53 -3.73 12.59 7.95
N HIS A 54 -4.76 12.35 7.12
CA HIS A 54 -6.15 12.63 7.47
C HIS A 54 -6.66 11.56 8.45
N PRO A 55 -7.36 11.92 9.54
CA PRO A 55 -7.78 10.95 10.57
C PRO A 55 -8.57 9.78 10.03
N GLU A 56 -9.62 10.04 9.21
CA GLU A 56 -10.42 9.01 8.55
C GLU A 56 -9.58 8.24 7.52
N GLY A 57 -8.74 8.93 6.74
CA GLY A 57 -7.89 8.31 5.73
C GLY A 57 -6.89 7.32 6.32
N ALA A 58 -6.18 7.72 7.38
CA ALA A 58 -5.26 6.86 8.11
C ALA A 58 -5.94 5.60 8.66
N TYR A 59 -7.13 5.75 9.25
CA TYR A 59 -7.90 4.63 9.77
C TYR A 59 -8.33 3.66 8.68
N LEU A 60 -8.97 4.16 7.61
CA LEU A 60 -9.47 3.33 6.51
C LEU A 60 -8.34 2.61 5.77
N ILE A 61 -7.20 3.28 5.55
CA ILE A 61 -6.02 2.68 4.95
C ILE A 61 -5.45 1.57 5.85
N GLY A 62 -5.40 1.81 7.17
CA GLY A 62 -4.97 0.80 8.13
C GLY A 62 -5.82 -0.46 8.07
N GLU A 63 -7.14 -0.31 8.06
CA GLU A 63 -8.12 -1.39 7.92
C GLU A 63 -7.95 -2.13 6.58
N GLU A 64 -7.83 -1.40 5.47
CA GLU A 64 -7.73 -1.97 4.12
C GLU A 64 -6.45 -2.79 3.93
N ILE A 65 -5.32 -2.29 4.46
CA ILE A 65 -4.06 -3.03 4.39
C ILE A 65 -4.13 -4.30 5.22
N LEU A 66 -4.73 -4.27 6.42
CA LEU A 66 -4.90 -5.47 7.25
C LEU A 66 -5.77 -6.53 6.57
N ASP A 67 -6.84 -6.12 5.88
CA ASP A 67 -7.67 -7.06 5.12
C ASP A 67 -6.89 -7.67 3.94
N ARG A 68 -6.05 -6.89 3.25
CA ARG A 68 -5.17 -7.38 2.18
C ARG A 68 -4.03 -8.28 2.70
N LEU A 69 -3.68 -8.17 3.96
CA LEU A 69 -2.73 -9.06 4.65
C LEU A 69 -3.41 -10.31 5.23
N SER A 70 -4.74 -10.41 5.18
CA SER A 70 -5.46 -11.58 5.67
C SER A 70 -5.00 -12.86 4.96
N GLY A 71 -4.69 -13.89 5.73
CA GLY A 71 -4.15 -15.15 5.21
C GLY A 71 -2.68 -15.10 4.75
N VAL A 72 -2.01 -13.95 4.88
CA VAL A 72 -0.57 -13.82 4.63
C VAL A 72 0.18 -13.95 5.95
N ASP A 73 1.14 -14.87 6.00
CA ASP A 73 2.03 -15.05 7.16
C ASP A 73 3.06 -13.91 7.16
N VAL A 74 2.83 -12.87 7.99
CA VAL A 74 3.64 -11.66 8.06
C VAL A 74 4.02 -11.38 9.51
N ASP A 75 5.33 -11.21 9.76
CA ASP A 75 5.89 -10.91 11.09
C ASP A 75 5.98 -9.41 11.38
N ALA A 76 6.20 -8.60 10.33
CA ALA A 76 6.30 -7.15 10.43
C ALA A 76 5.99 -6.47 9.11
N ILE A 77 5.63 -5.19 9.18
CA ILE A 77 5.40 -4.34 8.00
C ILE A 77 6.35 -3.16 8.01
N GLY A 78 6.73 -2.65 6.86
CA GLY A 78 7.59 -1.48 6.79
C GLY A 78 7.75 -0.94 5.39
N GLY A 79 8.50 0.16 5.26
CA GLY A 79 8.77 0.78 3.97
C GLY A 79 9.76 1.92 4.06
N LEU A 80 10.04 2.57 2.92
CA LEU A 80 10.99 3.66 2.85
C LEU A 80 10.40 4.94 3.44
N VAL A 81 11.21 5.68 4.20
CA VAL A 81 10.87 7.06 4.59
C VAL A 81 10.73 7.94 3.34
N MET A 82 9.81 8.90 3.29
CA MET A 82 8.85 9.38 4.28
C MET A 82 7.43 8.82 4.03
N GLY A 83 7.13 8.32 2.83
CA GLY A 83 5.80 7.90 2.39
C GLY A 83 5.19 6.79 3.24
N ALA A 84 6.01 5.82 3.64
CA ALA A 84 5.55 4.67 4.42
C ALA A 84 5.18 5.00 5.88
N ILE A 85 5.81 6.01 6.52
CA ILE A 85 5.70 6.23 7.96
C ILE A 85 4.25 6.36 8.45
N PRO A 86 3.42 7.27 7.93
CA PRO A 86 2.06 7.43 8.43
C PRO A 86 1.22 6.17 8.23
N ILE A 87 1.45 5.45 7.14
CA ILE A 87 0.69 4.26 6.77
C ILE A 87 1.04 3.09 7.71
N VAL A 88 2.32 2.76 7.88
CA VAL A 88 2.72 1.64 8.76
C VAL A 88 2.36 1.93 10.21
N THR A 89 2.39 3.20 10.64
CA THR A 89 1.94 3.59 11.98
C THR A 89 0.44 3.33 12.16
N ALA A 90 -0.38 3.72 11.18
CA ALA A 90 -1.82 3.48 11.19
C ALA A 90 -2.13 1.97 11.21
N VAL A 91 -1.50 1.19 10.33
CA VAL A 91 -1.68 -0.28 10.30
C VAL A 91 -1.29 -0.92 11.62
N THR A 92 -0.14 -0.54 12.21
CA THR A 92 0.31 -1.07 13.50
C THR A 92 -0.70 -0.78 14.60
N LEU A 93 -1.21 0.46 14.68
CA LEU A 93 -2.21 0.84 15.67
C LEU A 93 -3.52 0.06 15.49
N VAL A 94 -4.04 0.00 14.25
CA VAL A 94 -5.30 -0.69 13.95
C VAL A 94 -5.15 -2.21 14.19
N SER A 95 -4.00 -2.80 13.88
CA SER A 95 -3.71 -4.22 14.15
C SER A 95 -3.77 -4.54 15.64
N HIS A 96 -3.25 -3.64 16.48
CA HIS A 96 -3.33 -3.78 17.94
C HIS A 96 -4.77 -3.70 18.43
N ILE A 97 -5.56 -2.72 17.95
CA ILE A 97 -6.97 -2.57 18.30
C ILE A 97 -7.78 -3.81 17.93
N LYS A 98 -7.46 -4.44 16.79
CA LYS A 98 -8.10 -5.68 16.33
C LYS A 98 -7.61 -6.95 17.05
N GLY A 99 -6.69 -6.85 18.01
CA GLY A 99 -6.17 -7.97 18.78
C GLY A 99 -5.21 -8.90 18.02
N LYS A 100 -4.69 -8.46 16.86
CA LYS A 100 -3.69 -9.18 16.05
C LYS A 100 -2.52 -8.23 15.73
N PRO A 101 -1.71 -7.86 16.74
CA PRO A 101 -0.72 -6.80 16.57
C PRO A 101 0.39 -7.20 15.59
N ILE A 102 0.65 -6.34 14.62
CA ILE A 102 1.74 -6.46 13.66
C ILE A 102 2.71 -5.30 13.92
N PRO A 103 3.97 -5.58 14.33
CA PRO A 103 4.97 -4.55 14.53
C PRO A 103 5.42 -3.93 13.22
N SER A 104 5.97 -2.72 13.27
CA SER A 104 6.48 -2.03 12.09
C SER A 104 7.95 -1.65 12.20
N PHE A 105 8.54 -1.42 11.04
CA PHE A 105 9.89 -0.90 10.86
C PHE A 105 9.89 0.18 9.75
N ILE A 106 10.97 0.96 9.72
CA ILE A 106 11.17 2.03 8.74
C ILE A 106 12.54 1.86 8.10
N VAL A 107 12.58 1.94 6.78
CA VAL A 107 13.84 1.97 6.01
C VAL A 107 14.20 3.41 5.72
N ARG A 108 15.40 3.83 6.10
CA ARG A 108 15.96 5.15 5.82
C ARG A 108 16.52 5.19 4.40
N GLU A 109 16.49 6.35 3.77
CA GLU A 109 17.18 6.53 2.49
C GLU A 109 18.69 6.33 2.65
N GLU A 110 19.27 6.99 3.66
CA GLU A 110 20.67 6.86 4.02
C GLU A 110 20.83 6.33 5.46
N PRO A 111 21.89 5.55 5.72
CA PRO A 111 22.22 5.13 7.09
C PRO A 111 22.44 6.34 8.01
N LYS A 112 22.22 6.17 9.31
CA LYS A 112 22.58 7.21 10.30
C LYS A 112 24.08 7.49 10.26
N GLU A 113 24.46 8.76 10.24
CA GLU A 113 25.87 9.18 10.36
C GLU A 113 26.42 8.90 11.75
N HIS A 114 25.57 8.97 12.79
CA HIS A 114 25.91 8.77 14.19
C HIS A 114 25.09 7.66 14.83
N GLY A 115 25.64 7.04 15.89
CA GLY A 115 25.02 5.97 16.63
C GLY A 115 25.17 4.59 15.98
N THR A 116 24.10 3.83 15.85
CA THR A 116 24.13 2.44 15.38
C THR A 116 24.38 2.26 13.89
N LYS A 117 24.47 3.33 13.10
CA LYS A 117 24.60 3.34 11.63
C LYS A 117 23.61 2.44 10.89
N LYS A 118 22.48 2.14 11.54
CA LYS A 118 21.45 1.26 10.97
C LYS A 118 20.66 1.96 9.87
N LYS A 119 20.38 1.23 8.80
CA LYS A 119 19.49 1.65 7.72
C LYS A 119 18.02 1.37 8.05
N ILE A 120 17.75 0.44 8.95
CA ILE A 120 16.39 0.05 9.38
C ILE A 120 16.21 0.39 10.85
N GLU A 121 15.09 1.02 11.19
CA GLU A 121 14.68 1.36 12.54
C GLU A 121 13.32 0.71 12.87
N GLY A 122 13.04 0.50 14.16
CA GLY A 122 11.81 -0.13 14.63
C GLY A 122 11.98 -1.63 14.90
N HIS A 123 10.94 -2.40 14.66
CA HIS A 123 10.83 -3.79 15.10
C HIS A 123 10.99 -4.78 13.95
N LEU A 124 12.21 -4.91 13.41
CA LEU A 124 12.55 -5.92 12.42
C LEU A 124 13.49 -6.95 13.03
N LYS A 125 13.12 -8.23 12.99
CA LYS A 125 13.97 -9.34 13.40
C LYS A 125 14.55 -10.02 12.16
N LYS A 126 15.80 -10.47 12.24
CA LYS A 126 16.44 -11.26 11.18
C LYS A 126 15.61 -12.51 10.87
N GLY A 127 15.42 -12.81 9.59
CA GLY A 127 14.63 -13.96 9.12
C GLY A 127 13.13 -13.75 9.12
N SER A 128 12.63 -12.54 9.47
CA SER A 128 11.20 -12.21 9.41
C SER A 128 10.66 -12.26 8.00
N LYS A 129 9.40 -12.65 7.88
CA LYS A 129 8.55 -12.45 6.71
C LYS A 129 7.90 -11.07 6.80
N VAL A 130 8.11 -10.24 5.80
CA VAL A 130 7.67 -8.84 5.88
C VAL A 130 6.81 -8.44 4.70
N ALA A 131 5.87 -7.51 4.94
CA ALA A 131 5.22 -6.78 3.88
C ALA A 131 5.84 -5.39 3.73
N ILE A 132 6.11 -5.00 2.49
CA ILE A 132 6.60 -3.65 2.15
C ILE A 132 5.40 -2.78 1.80
N ILE A 133 5.33 -1.60 2.43
CA ILE A 133 4.26 -0.63 2.28
C ILE A 133 4.82 0.69 1.75
N ASP A 134 4.14 1.30 0.77
CA ASP A 134 4.48 2.66 0.32
C ASP A 134 3.19 3.44 -0.03
N ASP A 135 3.27 4.76 -0.13
CA ASP A 135 2.12 5.60 -0.49
C ASP A 135 1.87 5.58 -2.00
N VAL A 136 2.92 5.59 -2.81
CA VAL A 136 2.79 5.64 -4.27
C VAL A 136 3.91 4.89 -4.97
N ILE A 137 3.56 4.17 -6.02
CA ILE A 137 4.55 3.60 -6.93
C ILE A 137 4.47 4.28 -8.31
N THR A 138 5.64 4.68 -8.81
CA THR A 138 5.88 5.13 -10.19
C THR A 138 6.75 4.11 -10.92
N ALA A 139 8.05 4.36 -11.02
CA ALA A 139 9.03 3.40 -11.55
C ALA A 139 9.49 2.34 -10.52
N GLY A 140 9.06 2.43 -9.25
CA GLY A 140 9.34 1.43 -8.23
C GLY A 140 10.64 1.62 -7.43
N GLY A 141 11.35 2.73 -7.61
CA GLY A 141 12.66 2.94 -6.97
C GLY A 141 12.63 2.91 -5.45
N SER A 142 11.67 3.58 -4.79
CA SER A 142 11.50 3.60 -3.33
C SER A 142 11.23 2.20 -2.78
N VAL A 143 10.26 1.52 -3.37
CA VAL A 143 9.87 0.16 -2.99
C VAL A 143 11.04 -0.80 -3.14
N LYS A 144 11.81 -0.69 -4.24
CA LYS A 144 12.99 -1.53 -4.47
C LYS A 144 14.07 -1.30 -3.43
N LYS A 145 14.37 -0.04 -3.07
CA LYS A 145 15.30 0.30 -1.97
C LYS A 145 14.88 -0.33 -0.65
N ALA A 146 13.58 -0.32 -0.33
CA ALA A 146 13.06 -0.95 0.89
C ALA A 146 13.22 -2.48 0.84
N ILE A 147 12.88 -3.12 -0.28
CA ILE A 147 13.06 -4.56 -0.51
C ILE A 147 14.52 -4.96 -0.34
N ASP A 148 15.44 -4.26 -0.98
CA ASP A 148 16.87 -4.58 -0.94
C ASP A 148 17.43 -4.43 0.50
N ALA A 149 16.99 -3.40 1.24
CA ALA A 149 17.39 -3.19 2.62
C ALA A 149 16.94 -4.34 3.55
N VAL A 150 15.69 -4.80 3.45
CA VAL A 150 15.21 -5.90 4.31
C VAL A 150 15.80 -7.25 3.92
N LYS A 151 16.06 -7.48 2.64
CA LYS A 151 16.80 -8.67 2.17
C LYS A 151 18.23 -8.71 2.68
N ALA A 152 18.90 -7.56 2.75
CA ALA A 152 20.25 -7.46 3.33
C ALA A 152 20.27 -7.84 4.82
N GLU A 153 19.18 -7.64 5.55
CA GLU A 153 18.99 -8.12 6.94
C GLU A 153 18.56 -9.60 7.02
N GLY A 154 18.48 -10.31 5.89
CA GLY A 154 18.10 -11.72 5.81
C GLY A 154 16.59 -11.97 5.97
N CYS A 155 15.76 -10.97 5.71
CA CYS A 155 14.29 -11.08 5.74
C CYS A 155 13.72 -11.47 4.38
N GLU A 156 12.52 -12.07 4.40
CA GLU A 156 11.75 -12.44 3.22
C GLU A 156 10.63 -11.41 2.96
N VAL A 157 10.53 -10.91 1.74
CA VAL A 157 9.41 -10.05 1.35
C VAL A 157 8.28 -10.92 0.80
N VAL A 158 7.20 -11.05 1.57
CA VAL A 158 6.04 -11.90 1.23
C VAL A 158 4.93 -11.13 0.50
N LYS A 159 4.88 -9.80 0.67
CA LYS A 159 3.89 -8.95 -0.01
C LYS A 159 4.40 -7.52 -0.16
N VAL A 160 3.93 -6.84 -1.20
CA VAL A 160 4.13 -5.41 -1.42
C VAL A 160 2.76 -4.78 -1.62
N ILE A 161 2.42 -3.75 -0.83
CA ILE A 161 1.15 -3.03 -0.94
C ILE A 161 1.45 -1.53 -1.03
N VAL A 162 0.84 -0.88 -2.01
CA VAL A 162 0.90 0.58 -2.15
C VAL A 162 -0.50 1.17 -2.15
N ILE A 163 -0.63 2.44 -1.75
CA ILE A 163 -1.94 3.11 -1.81
C ILE A 163 -2.27 3.40 -3.27
N VAL A 164 -1.34 4.00 -4.03
CA VAL A 164 -1.58 4.37 -5.43
C VAL A 164 -0.52 3.78 -6.35
N ASP A 165 -0.96 3.03 -7.37
CA ASP A 165 -0.15 2.66 -8.53
C ASP A 165 -0.42 3.62 -9.69
N ARG A 166 0.59 4.37 -10.10
CA ARG A 166 0.50 5.33 -11.20
C ARG A 166 0.67 4.71 -12.59
N LYS A 167 0.81 3.39 -12.67
CA LYS A 167 1.00 2.65 -13.93
C LYS A 167 2.17 3.17 -14.79
N GLU A 168 3.26 3.52 -14.13
CA GLU A 168 4.49 4.02 -14.77
C GLU A 168 5.61 2.94 -14.83
N GLY A 169 5.24 1.65 -14.79
CA GLY A 169 6.12 0.50 -14.99
C GLY A 169 6.63 -0.17 -13.72
N GLY A 170 6.53 0.47 -12.56
CA GLY A 170 7.05 -0.10 -11.29
C GLY A 170 6.32 -1.33 -10.82
N SER A 171 5.00 -1.35 -10.92
CA SER A 171 4.18 -2.51 -10.53
C SER A 171 4.39 -3.71 -11.44
N GLU A 172 4.54 -3.48 -12.75
CA GLU A 172 4.86 -4.52 -13.73
C GLU A 172 6.24 -5.13 -13.45
N LEU A 173 7.24 -4.27 -13.12
CA LEU A 173 8.58 -4.71 -12.76
C LEU A 173 8.56 -5.61 -11.53
N LEU A 174 7.86 -5.20 -10.45
CA LEU A 174 7.77 -5.99 -9.23
C LEU A 174 7.08 -7.34 -9.45
N ARG A 175 5.99 -7.38 -10.24
CA ARG A 175 5.33 -8.64 -10.60
C ARG A 175 6.22 -9.55 -11.42
N LYS A 176 6.99 -8.99 -12.38
CA LYS A 176 7.96 -9.74 -13.19
C LYS A 176 9.10 -10.31 -12.33
N GLU A 177 9.50 -9.61 -11.27
CA GLU A 177 10.47 -10.11 -10.29
C GLU A 177 9.88 -11.11 -9.29
N GLY A 178 8.59 -11.46 -9.41
CA GLY A 178 7.92 -12.49 -8.61
C GLY A 178 7.32 -11.98 -7.29
N TYR A 179 7.27 -10.66 -7.05
CA TYR A 179 6.65 -10.13 -5.84
C TYR A 179 5.13 -10.17 -5.92
N ASN A 180 4.49 -10.58 -4.82
CA ASN A 180 3.05 -10.44 -4.63
C ASN A 180 2.72 -8.96 -4.39
N PHE A 181 2.38 -8.25 -5.47
CA PHE A 181 2.13 -6.82 -5.47
C PHE A 181 0.65 -6.49 -5.60
N GLU A 182 0.17 -5.60 -4.73
CA GLU A 182 -1.17 -5.00 -4.79
C GLU A 182 -1.12 -3.48 -4.63
N ALA A 183 -2.09 -2.80 -5.26
CA ALA A 183 -2.40 -1.39 -5.02
C ALA A 183 -3.83 -1.25 -4.53
N ILE A 184 -4.16 -0.21 -3.76
CA ILE A 184 -5.54 0.09 -3.38
C ILE A 184 -6.22 0.86 -4.52
N ILE A 185 -5.54 1.85 -5.07
CA ILE A 185 -6.00 2.69 -6.19
C ILE A 185 -5.04 2.53 -7.36
N GLU A 186 -5.58 2.38 -8.54
CA GLU A 186 -4.83 2.47 -9.79
C GLU A 186 -5.13 3.80 -10.47
N LEU A 187 -4.08 4.52 -10.85
CA LEU A 187 -4.18 5.80 -11.52
C LEU A 187 -3.57 5.69 -12.92
N THR A 188 -4.43 5.75 -13.93
CA THR A 188 -3.97 5.66 -15.32
C THR A 188 -3.14 6.89 -15.72
N PRO A 189 -2.31 6.80 -16.75
CA PRO A 189 -1.58 7.96 -17.29
C PRO A 189 -2.49 9.11 -17.73
N SER A 190 -3.76 8.84 -18.06
CA SER A 190 -4.79 9.86 -18.38
C SER A 190 -5.44 10.46 -17.12
N GLY A 191 -5.01 10.07 -15.91
CA GLY A 191 -5.55 10.60 -14.66
C GLY A 191 -6.85 9.95 -14.18
N LYS A 192 -7.33 8.90 -14.84
CA LYS A 192 -8.50 8.16 -14.36
C LYS A 192 -8.08 7.26 -13.19
N ALA A 193 -8.69 7.49 -12.03
CA ALA A 193 -8.53 6.64 -10.86
C ALA A 193 -9.57 5.51 -10.86
N SER A 194 -9.14 4.33 -10.44
CA SER A 194 -9.99 3.16 -10.22
C SER A 194 -9.50 2.36 -9.02
N ILE A 195 -10.39 1.60 -8.42
CA ILE A 195 -10.06 0.74 -7.28
C ILE A 195 -9.52 -0.58 -7.81
N SER A 196 -8.43 -1.04 -7.20
CA SER A 196 -7.85 -2.35 -7.49
C SER A 196 -8.45 -3.41 -6.56
N GLU A 197 -8.85 -4.54 -7.13
CA GLU A 197 -9.38 -5.67 -6.37
C GLU A 197 -8.31 -6.28 -5.46
N SER A 198 -8.71 -6.68 -4.24
CA SER A 198 -7.86 -7.42 -3.33
C SER A 198 -7.78 -8.90 -3.72
N SER A 199 -6.58 -9.50 -3.61
CA SER A 199 -6.43 -10.95 -3.77
C SER A 199 -7.12 -11.75 -2.67
N ALA A 200 -7.27 -11.17 -1.46
CA ALA A 200 -7.98 -11.79 -0.34
C ALA A 200 -9.47 -12.01 -0.67
N THR A 201 -10.11 -11.06 -1.36
CA THR A 201 -11.52 -11.16 -1.76
C THR A 201 -11.77 -12.27 -2.80
N LYS A 202 -10.75 -12.62 -3.59
CA LYS A 202 -10.85 -13.72 -4.59
C LYS A 202 -10.83 -15.11 -3.96
N GLY A 203 -10.28 -15.27 -2.75
CA GLY A 203 -10.22 -16.54 -2.02
C GLY A 203 -11.55 -16.93 -1.39
N GLU A 204 -12.24 -15.99 -0.76
CA GLU A 204 -13.49 -16.24 -0.05
C GLU A 204 -14.68 -16.65 -0.96
N LEU A 205 -14.64 -16.25 -2.24
CA LEU A 205 -15.66 -16.64 -3.22
C LEU A 205 -15.52 -18.09 -3.74
N ARG A 206 -14.42 -18.78 -3.42
CA ARG A 206 -14.21 -20.17 -3.85
C ARG A 206 -14.65 -21.22 -2.83
N GLU A 207 -14.91 -20.86 -1.58
CA GLU A 207 -15.26 -21.80 -0.50
C GLU A 207 -16.73 -21.70 0.00
N GLY A 208 -17.58 -20.95 -0.66
CA GLY A 208 -19.00 -20.88 -0.38
C GLY A 208 -19.75 -22.14 -0.84
N ILE A 209 -19.50 -23.29 -0.18
CA ILE A 209 -20.38 -24.46 -0.28
C ILE A 209 -21.60 -24.14 0.58
N LEU A 210 -22.76 -23.99 -0.08
CA LEU A 210 -24.08 -23.91 0.54
C LEU A 210 -24.32 -25.16 1.40
N PRO A 211 -24.70 -25.04 2.68
CA PRO A 211 -25.24 -26.17 3.41
C PRO A 211 -26.62 -26.51 2.87
N ARG A 212 -26.87 -27.80 2.72
CA ARG A 212 -28.17 -28.39 2.37
C ARG A 212 -29.19 -28.21 3.51
#